data_383db5c00b66cf737fd53df4972bc703
#
_entry.id   383db5c00b66cf737fd53df4972bc703
#
_cell.length_a   1.000
_cell.length_b   1.000
_cell.length_c   1.000
_cell.angle_alpha   90.00
_cell.angle_beta   90.00
_cell.angle_gamma   90.00
#
_symmetry.space_group_name_H-M   'P 1'
#
loop_
_entity.id
_entity.type
_entity.pdbx_description
1 polymer ?
#
loop_
_entity_poly.entity_id
_entity_poly.type
_entity_poly.pdbx_seq_one_letter_code
_entity_poly.pdbx_strand_id
1 'polypeptide(L)'
;MKNRILILLALFSAIFAESKAIDNLPGIQKFDSLRVKAQESMNTSKEIIYLDSMLNLAQTMDSTRLECQAMVYMVRNYYNRMNADSLMYWGQKAVELSLEHEFYPLYFDAYSLVCSWELYEKDYDSALDKANQL
;
A
#
# COMPACT_ATOMS: atom_id res chain seq x y z
N MET A 1 -41.56 -20.37 8.95
CA MET A 1 -40.15 -20.66 8.60
C MET A 1 -39.75 -20.22 7.20
N LYS A 2 -40.55 -20.51 6.17
CA LYS A 2 -40.25 -20.17 4.77
C LYS A 2 -39.97 -18.66 4.54
N ASN A 3 -40.69 -17.74 5.19
CA ASN A 3 -40.51 -16.29 5.03
C ASN A 3 -39.18 -15.74 5.62
N ARG A 4 -38.64 -16.37 6.67
CA ARG A 4 -37.37 -15.94 7.29
C ARG A 4 -36.17 -16.31 6.43
N ILE A 5 -36.24 -17.46 5.75
CA ILE A 5 -35.17 -17.90 4.82
C ILE A 5 -35.16 -17.03 3.58
N LEU A 6 -36.32 -16.62 3.06
CA LEU A 6 -36.42 -15.71 1.92
C LEU A 6 -35.87 -14.31 2.24
N ILE A 7 -36.12 -13.80 3.43
CA ILE A 7 -35.58 -12.49 3.87
C ILE A 7 -34.05 -12.57 4.04
N LEU A 8 -33.52 -13.66 4.61
CA LEU A 8 -32.08 -13.87 4.72
C LEU A 8 -31.39 -14.01 3.36
N LEU A 9 -31.99 -14.71 2.42
CA LEU A 9 -31.47 -14.83 1.05
C LEU A 9 -31.52 -13.48 0.30
N ALA A 10 -32.57 -12.68 0.50
CA ALA A 10 -32.68 -11.35 -0.08
C ALA A 10 -31.64 -10.37 0.50
N LEU A 11 -31.40 -10.41 1.82
CA LEU A 11 -30.36 -9.63 2.48
C LEU A 11 -28.96 -10.07 2.02
N PHE A 12 -28.71 -11.35 1.88
CA PHE A 12 -27.43 -11.89 1.40
C PHE A 12 -27.16 -11.50 -0.05
N SER A 13 -28.20 -11.55 -0.91
CA SER A 13 -28.09 -11.12 -2.32
C SER A 13 -27.91 -9.60 -2.45
N ALA A 14 -28.49 -8.78 -1.57
CA ALA A 14 -28.29 -7.34 -1.54
C ALA A 14 -26.87 -6.98 -1.12
N ILE A 15 -26.33 -7.63 -0.07
CA ILE A 15 -24.94 -7.43 0.38
C ILE A 15 -23.95 -7.87 -0.70
N PHE A 16 -24.24 -8.96 -1.43
CA PHE A 16 -23.40 -9.41 -2.56
C PHE A 16 -23.48 -8.49 -3.77
N ALA A 17 -24.65 -7.89 -4.03
CA ALA A 17 -24.84 -6.90 -5.10
C ALA A 17 -24.13 -5.57 -4.78
N GLU A 18 -24.16 -5.12 -3.53
CA GLU A 18 -23.39 -3.96 -3.08
C GLU A 18 -21.89 -4.20 -3.15
N SER A 19 -21.41 -5.36 -2.74
CA SER A 19 -20.00 -5.74 -2.88
C SER A 19 -19.54 -5.73 -4.35
N LYS A 20 -20.33 -6.31 -5.27
CA LYS A 20 -20.04 -6.25 -6.72
C LYS A 20 -20.15 -4.86 -7.32
N ALA A 21 -21.02 -3.99 -6.81
CA ALA A 21 -21.16 -2.61 -7.28
C ALA A 21 -19.95 -1.76 -6.86
N ILE A 22 -19.36 -2.03 -5.70
CA ILE A 22 -18.13 -1.38 -5.22
C ILE A 22 -16.92 -1.84 -6.06
N ASP A 23 -16.83 -3.12 -6.41
CA ASP A 23 -15.77 -3.67 -7.26
C ASP A 23 -15.83 -3.18 -8.73
N ASN A 24 -16.96 -2.66 -9.16
CA ASN A 24 -17.19 -2.18 -10.54
C ASN A 24 -17.08 -0.66 -10.70
N LEU A 25 -16.60 0.08 -9.71
CA LEU A 25 -16.33 1.52 -9.87
C LEU A 25 -15.14 1.71 -10.82
N PRO A 26 -15.30 2.52 -11.90
CA PRO A 26 -14.25 2.74 -12.90
C PRO A 26 -12.90 3.18 -12.31
N GLY A 27 -12.93 3.91 -11.20
CA GLY A 27 -11.74 4.35 -10.49
C GLY A 27 -10.95 3.22 -9.83
N ILE A 28 -11.63 2.27 -9.19
CA ILE A 28 -10.99 1.12 -8.54
C ILE A 28 -10.35 0.20 -9.59
N GLN A 29 -11.04 -0.06 -10.70
CA GLN A 29 -10.49 -0.86 -11.80
C GLN A 29 -9.24 -0.20 -12.40
N LYS A 30 -9.25 1.13 -12.53
CA LYS A 30 -8.10 1.88 -13.01
C LYS A 30 -6.93 1.82 -12.01
N PHE A 31 -7.22 1.93 -10.72
CA PHE A 31 -6.21 1.79 -9.67
C PHE A 31 -5.55 0.40 -9.70
N ASP A 32 -6.33 -0.66 -9.80
CA ASP A 32 -5.83 -2.03 -9.92
C ASP A 32 -5.02 -2.25 -11.20
N SER A 33 -5.46 -1.68 -12.32
CA SER A 33 -4.70 -1.73 -13.58
C SER A 33 -3.33 -1.04 -13.44
N LEU A 34 -3.26 0.11 -12.77
CA LEU A 34 -2.00 0.81 -12.50
C LEU A 34 -1.10 -0.01 -11.57
N ARG A 35 -1.67 -0.66 -10.55
CA ARG A 35 -0.95 -1.54 -9.64
C ARG A 35 -0.29 -2.71 -10.41
N VAL A 36 -1.03 -3.37 -11.29
CA VAL A 36 -0.49 -4.45 -12.14
C VAL A 36 0.65 -3.94 -13.01
N LYS A 37 0.48 -2.79 -13.67
CA LYS A 37 1.53 -2.18 -14.50
C LYS A 37 2.77 -1.81 -13.68
N ALA A 38 2.61 -1.32 -12.45
CA ALA A 38 3.72 -1.06 -11.55
C ALA A 38 4.48 -2.35 -11.23
N GLN A 39 3.77 -3.45 -10.93
CA GLN A 39 4.38 -4.76 -10.67
C GLN A 39 5.12 -5.32 -11.89
N GLU A 40 4.54 -5.22 -13.08
CA GLU A 40 5.18 -5.65 -14.34
C GLU A 40 6.42 -4.82 -14.69
N SER A 41 6.48 -3.59 -14.20
CA SER A 41 7.57 -2.64 -14.42
C SER A 41 8.57 -2.58 -13.24
N MET A 42 8.50 -3.53 -12.32
CA MET A 42 9.33 -3.55 -11.10
C MET A 42 10.82 -3.37 -11.44
N ASN A 43 11.49 -2.54 -10.65
CA ASN A 43 12.90 -2.16 -10.82
C ASN A 43 13.23 -1.37 -12.10
N THR A 44 12.25 -0.91 -12.86
CA THR A 44 12.43 0.03 -13.96
C THR A 44 12.03 1.45 -13.58
N SER A 45 12.43 2.45 -14.37
CA SER A 45 12.00 3.84 -14.16
C SER A 45 10.49 4.04 -14.35
N LYS A 46 9.80 3.11 -15.01
CA LYS A 46 8.35 3.17 -15.23
C LYS A 46 7.55 2.83 -13.99
N GLU A 47 8.09 2.03 -13.08
CA GLU A 47 7.39 1.64 -11.87
C GLU A 47 6.93 2.85 -11.06
N ILE A 48 7.82 3.81 -10.80
CA ILE A 48 7.48 5.01 -10.02
C ILE A 48 6.42 5.87 -10.72
N ILE A 49 6.41 5.92 -12.04
CA ILE A 49 5.39 6.67 -12.82
C ILE A 49 4.00 6.08 -12.57
N TYR A 50 3.88 4.75 -12.54
CA TYR A 50 2.61 4.09 -12.24
C TYR A 50 2.20 4.25 -10.79
N LEU A 51 3.15 4.22 -9.85
CA LEU A 51 2.88 4.46 -8.43
C LEU A 51 2.41 5.89 -8.17
N ASP A 52 3.04 6.89 -8.78
CA ASP A 52 2.58 8.29 -8.74
C ASP A 52 1.17 8.45 -9.32
N SER A 53 0.89 7.74 -10.42
CA SER A 53 -0.44 7.73 -11.02
C SER A 53 -1.49 7.10 -10.11
N MET A 54 -1.14 6.05 -9.36
CA MET A 54 -2.02 5.44 -8.34
C MET A 54 -2.32 6.42 -7.22
N LEU A 55 -1.31 7.12 -6.71
CA LEU A 55 -1.46 8.10 -5.64
C LEU A 55 -2.38 9.26 -6.08
N ASN A 56 -2.12 9.84 -7.24
CA ASN A 56 -2.94 10.90 -7.81
C ASN A 56 -4.40 10.46 -8.04
N LEU A 57 -4.60 9.23 -8.51
CA LEU A 57 -5.95 8.69 -8.71
C LEU A 57 -6.67 8.52 -7.37
N ALA A 58 -6.01 7.98 -6.33
CA ALA A 58 -6.56 7.81 -5.00
C ALA A 58 -6.99 9.16 -4.39
N GLN A 59 -6.17 10.20 -4.56
CA GLN A 59 -6.48 11.57 -4.13
C GLN A 59 -7.66 12.16 -4.90
N THR A 60 -7.73 11.95 -6.22
CA THR A 60 -8.87 12.41 -7.04
C THR A 60 -10.17 11.70 -6.65
N MET A 61 -10.10 10.46 -6.20
CA MET A 61 -11.23 9.69 -5.71
C MET A 61 -11.61 10.01 -4.25
N ASP A 62 -10.85 10.85 -3.57
CA ASP A 62 -10.99 11.14 -2.13
C ASP A 62 -10.98 9.85 -1.29
N SER A 63 -10.12 8.90 -1.66
CA SER A 63 -10.02 7.59 -1.03
C SER A 63 -8.74 7.47 -0.21
N THR A 64 -8.83 7.80 1.07
CA THR A 64 -7.71 7.70 2.03
C THR A 64 -7.11 6.30 2.08
N ARG A 65 -7.93 5.26 1.95
CA ARG A 65 -7.45 3.87 1.95
C ARG A 65 -6.59 3.56 0.72
N LEU A 66 -7.02 3.96 -0.48
CA LEU A 66 -6.25 3.77 -1.71
C LEU A 66 -4.98 4.64 -1.72
N GLU A 67 -5.06 5.84 -1.16
CA GLU A 67 -3.91 6.72 -0.97
C GLU A 67 -2.85 6.05 -0.09
N CYS A 68 -3.25 5.54 1.07
CA CYS A 68 -2.37 4.79 1.95
C CYS A 68 -1.78 3.55 1.27
N GLN A 69 -2.58 2.82 0.51
CA GLN A 69 -2.11 1.65 -0.25
C GLN A 69 -1.07 2.04 -1.31
N ALA A 70 -1.26 3.14 -2.04
CA ALA A 70 -0.28 3.65 -3.00
C ALA A 70 1.03 4.02 -2.30
N MET A 71 0.97 4.69 -1.14
CA MET A 71 2.15 5.02 -0.34
C MET A 71 2.92 3.77 0.10
N VAL A 72 2.26 2.70 0.53
CA VAL A 72 2.92 1.43 0.89
C VAL A 72 3.68 0.84 -0.30
N TYR A 73 3.12 0.89 -1.51
CA TYR A 73 3.84 0.46 -2.72
C TYR A 73 5.05 1.35 -3.03
N MET A 74 4.95 2.67 -2.81
CA MET A 74 6.09 3.60 -2.94
C MET A 74 7.20 3.26 -1.94
N VAL A 75 6.86 3.00 -0.68
CA VAL A 75 7.84 2.59 0.35
C VAL A 75 8.60 1.34 -0.09
N ARG A 76 7.88 0.33 -0.61
CA ARG A 76 8.48 -0.89 -1.13
C ARG A 76 9.40 -0.63 -2.33
N ASN A 77 9.00 0.23 -3.26
CA ASN A 77 9.83 0.63 -4.39
C ASN A 77 11.14 1.27 -3.91
N TYR A 78 11.07 2.22 -2.99
CA TYR A 78 12.26 2.89 -2.47
C TYR A 78 13.13 1.98 -1.60
N TYR A 79 12.53 1.04 -0.87
CA TYR A 79 13.26 -0.02 -0.17
C TYR A 79 14.11 -0.85 -1.15
N ASN A 80 13.51 -1.34 -2.23
CA ASN A 80 14.20 -2.14 -3.25
C ASN A 80 15.29 -1.35 -3.98
N ARG A 81 15.16 -0.04 -4.08
CA ARG A 81 16.14 0.86 -4.73
C ARG A 81 17.18 1.42 -3.78
N MET A 82 17.16 1.02 -2.51
CA MET A 82 18.07 1.49 -1.49
C MET A 82 18.06 3.02 -1.35
N ASN A 83 16.90 3.65 -1.52
CA ASN A 83 16.71 5.10 -1.39
C ASN A 83 16.16 5.43 0.00
N ALA A 84 17.07 5.66 0.96
CA ALA A 84 16.75 5.91 2.36
C ALA A 84 15.82 7.10 2.56
N ASP A 85 16.14 8.24 1.97
CA ASP A 85 15.39 9.49 2.19
C ASP A 85 13.93 9.37 1.75
N SER A 86 13.70 8.84 0.54
CA SER A 86 12.36 8.64 0.01
C SER A 86 11.61 7.54 0.76
N LEU A 87 12.29 6.47 1.15
CA LEU A 87 11.71 5.39 1.96
C LEU A 87 11.20 5.93 3.30
N MET A 88 12.03 6.67 4.03
CA MET A 88 11.67 7.20 5.34
C MET A 88 10.54 8.24 5.23
N TYR A 89 10.58 9.11 4.23
CA TYR A 89 9.54 10.09 3.99
C TYR A 89 8.16 9.45 3.72
N TRP A 90 8.10 8.54 2.77
CA TRP A 90 6.84 7.87 2.42
C TRP A 90 6.41 6.84 3.47
N GLY A 91 7.39 6.17 4.10
CA GLY A 91 7.16 5.23 5.18
C GLY A 91 6.49 5.87 6.38
N GLN A 92 7.01 7.01 6.83
CA GLN A 92 6.40 7.76 7.94
C GLN A 92 4.98 8.21 7.61
N LYS A 93 4.75 8.76 6.41
CA LYS A 93 3.41 9.15 5.97
C LYS A 93 2.43 7.97 5.91
N ALA A 94 2.86 6.84 5.36
CA ALA A 94 2.01 5.65 5.28
C ALA A 94 1.68 5.09 6.67
N VAL A 95 2.64 5.07 7.59
CA VAL A 95 2.45 4.63 8.98
C VAL A 95 1.46 5.54 9.71
N GLU A 96 1.66 6.86 9.64
CA GLU A 96 0.79 7.84 10.31
C GLU A 96 -0.65 7.76 9.77
N LEU A 97 -0.82 7.81 8.45
CA LEU A 97 -2.14 7.78 7.81
C LEU A 97 -2.89 6.47 8.07
N SER A 98 -2.20 5.34 7.99
CA SER A 98 -2.81 4.03 8.22
C SER A 98 -3.21 3.81 9.68
N LEU A 99 -2.42 4.34 10.63
CA LEU A 99 -2.72 4.26 12.05
C LEU A 99 -3.91 5.17 12.41
N GLU A 100 -3.94 6.40 11.90
CA GLU A 100 -5.03 7.35 12.12
C GLU A 100 -6.40 6.81 11.67
N HIS A 101 -6.41 6.07 10.56
CA HIS A 101 -7.63 5.50 9.98
C HIS A 101 -7.84 4.02 10.29
N GLU A 102 -7.08 3.45 11.21
CA GLU A 102 -7.19 2.04 11.65
C GLU A 102 -7.04 1.02 10.50
N PHE A 103 -6.27 1.37 9.45
CA PHE A 103 -5.94 0.46 8.37
C PHE A 103 -4.79 -0.47 8.76
N TYR A 104 -4.97 -1.29 9.78
CA TYR A 104 -3.92 -2.10 10.40
C TYR A 104 -3.10 -2.96 9.42
N PRO A 105 -3.66 -3.62 8.40
CA PRO A 105 -2.85 -4.35 7.43
C PRO A 105 -1.84 -3.45 6.70
N LEU A 106 -2.26 -2.25 6.27
CA LEU A 106 -1.39 -1.29 5.60
C LEU A 106 -0.36 -0.69 6.56
N TYR A 107 -0.77 -0.46 7.82
CA TYR A 107 0.13 -0.04 8.89
C TYR A 107 1.27 -1.04 9.09
N PHE A 108 0.96 -2.33 9.23
CA PHE A 108 1.96 -3.36 9.43
C PHE A 108 2.87 -3.51 8.21
N ASP A 109 2.34 -3.40 6.99
CA ASP A 109 3.13 -3.45 5.76
C ASP A 109 4.13 -2.30 5.69
N ALA A 110 3.69 -1.05 5.94
CA ALA A 110 4.56 0.12 5.93
C ALA A 110 5.61 0.06 7.07
N TYR A 111 5.13 -0.21 8.29
CA TYR A 111 5.97 -0.24 9.48
C TYR A 111 7.06 -1.31 9.41
N SER A 112 6.76 -2.49 8.89
CA SER A 112 7.74 -3.57 8.72
C SER A 112 8.87 -3.19 7.76
N LEU A 113 8.57 -2.47 6.68
CA LEU A 113 9.57 -1.99 5.73
C LEU A 113 10.48 -0.92 6.36
N VAL A 114 9.90 0.02 7.11
CA VAL A 114 10.67 1.05 7.83
C VAL A 114 11.59 0.42 8.87
N CYS A 115 11.06 -0.48 9.71
CA CYS A 115 11.86 -1.17 10.72
C CYS A 115 12.98 -2.03 10.11
N SER A 116 12.70 -2.73 9.00
CA SER A 116 13.70 -3.52 8.29
C SER A 116 14.83 -2.65 7.75
N TRP A 117 14.50 -1.46 7.27
CA TRP A 117 15.50 -0.49 6.81
C TRP A 117 16.37 0.02 7.96
N GLU A 118 15.77 0.42 9.07
CA GLU A 118 16.50 0.89 10.25
C GLU A 118 17.45 -0.18 10.81
N LEU A 119 17.03 -1.44 10.81
CA LEU A 119 17.88 -2.55 11.22
C LEU A 119 19.05 -2.75 10.25
N TYR A 120 18.79 -2.64 8.95
CA TYR A 120 19.83 -2.74 7.92
C TYR A 120 20.89 -1.65 8.07
N GLU A 121 20.50 -0.38 8.30
CA GLU A 121 21.42 0.73 8.52
C GLU A 121 22.28 0.51 9.77
N LYS A 122 21.69 0.07 10.88
CA LYS A 122 22.43 -0.23 12.12
C LYS A 122 23.44 -1.36 11.95
N ASP A 123 23.05 -2.41 11.25
CA ASP A 123 23.94 -3.56 10.99
C ASP A 123 25.09 -3.17 10.07
N TYR A 124 24.84 -2.31 9.06
CA TYR A 124 25.87 -1.81 8.17
C TYR A 124 26.89 -0.91 8.91
N ASP A 125 26.40 0.03 9.72
CA ASP A 125 27.25 0.91 10.54
C ASP A 125 28.10 0.09 11.52
N SER A 126 27.50 -0.88 12.19
CA SER A 126 28.21 -1.80 13.09
C SER A 126 29.28 -2.63 12.36
N ALA A 127 29.01 -3.08 11.15
CA ALA A 127 29.97 -3.82 10.33
C ALA A 127 31.13 -2.92 9.87
N LEU A 128 30.83 -1.67 9.48
CA LEU A 128 31.82 -0.69 9.07
C LEU A 128 32.73 -0.31 10.24
N ASP A 129 32.17 -0.07 11.43
CA ASP A 129 32.94 0.22 12.64
C ASP A 129 33.89 -0.91 12.99
N LYS A 130 33.45 -2.17 12.88
CA LYS A 130 34.31 -3.36 13.08
C LYS A 130 35.43 -3.44 12.05
N ALA A 131 35.15 -3.16 10.79
CA ALA A 131 36.15 -3.16 9.72
C ALA A 131 37.21 -2.07 9.92
N ASN A 132 36.85 -0.90 10.44
CA ASN A 132 37.78 0.19 10.70
C ASN A 132 38.64 -0.02 11.95
N GLN A 133 38.35 -1.02 12.78
CA GLN A 133 39.13 -1.41 13.97
C GLN A 133 40.21 -2.46 13.67
N LEU A 134 40.22 -3.03 12.47
CA LEU A 134 41.22 -3.99 11.98
C LEU A 134 42.37 -3.26 11.28
#